data_45aafa3b1e310f5a25a510f925847525
#
_entry.id   45aafa3b1e310f5a25a510f925847525
#
_cell.length_a   1.000
_cell.length_b   1.000
_cell.length_c   1.000
_cell.angle_alpha   90.00
_cell.angle_beta   90.00
_cell.angle_gamma   90.00
#
_symmetry.space_group_name_H-M   'P 1'
#
loop_
_entity.id
_entity.type
_entity.pdbx_description
1 polymer ?
#
loop_
_entity_poly.entity_id
_entity_poly.type
_entity_poly.pdbx_seq_one_letter_code
_entity_poly.pdbx_strand_id
1 'polypeptide(L)'
;MEATVSLPSSLVERLMSGANELDLSISQYCQLLLENHLQDEDNTIVADPSILDPLKLVNLQENRLNLTISANPLTDGALSGHINRLLPLKYGCRILWSMLDEQGSGPTIHDFRTAIRVGVAPVRMLLKQFDEHQGRERGSRTHSSFPNGERAATNRFLNHYMIRRARAGETNPSGALYDFGLIGVDDSGRVQFTDAGIRFVKEPNPIIDKSLEGGPSLSPTERALIVSLVRNNMNNEWAYMRHIIDGIHIGSNTPSSLLSRIHRRYGPGTKANWSESVMPHMRSGVLGRMQALGFIERIFTANRVEYSITPAAIHILD
;
A
#
# COMPACT_ATOMS: atom_id res chain seq x y z
N MET A 1 26.86 -22.83 33.41
CA MET A 1 25.97 -22.02 34.24
C MET A 1 24.59 -22.09 33.58
N GLU A 2 23.64 -22.79 34.18
CA GLU A 2 22.27 -22.83 33.67
C GLU A 2 21.53 -21.61 34.23
N ALA A 3 21.02 -20.74 33.32
CA ALA A 3 20.17 -19.62 33.70
C ALA A 3 18.70 -20.06 33.56
N THR A 4 17.98 -20.03 34.67
CA THR A 4 16.53 -20.32 34.67
C THR A 4 15.78 -18.99 34.50
N VAL A 5 15.01 -18.87 33.44
CA VAL A 5 14.16 -17.70 33.16
C VAL A 5 12.71 -18.09 33.46
N SER A 6 12.03 -17.33 34.31
CA SER A 6 10.60 -17.49 34.58
C SER A 6 9.83 -16.63 33.58
N LEU A 7 8.97 -17.27 32.77
CA LEU A 7 8.14 -16.59 31.77
C LEU A 7 6.70 -16.42 32.29
N PRO A 8 6.03 -15.31 31.96
CA PRO A 8 4.58 -15.15 32.22
C PRO A 8 3.74 -16.24 31.56
N SER A 9 2.69 -16.71 32.24
CA SER A 9 1.83 -17.80 31.71
C SER A 9 1.26 -17.52 30.31
N SER A 10 0.86 -16.28 30.05
CA SER A 10 0.35 -15.87 28.73
C SER A 10 1.40 -15.96 27.61
N LEU A 11 2.68 -15.80 27.93
CA LEU A 11 3.77 -15.97 26.97
C LEU A 11 4.03 -17.46 26.71
N VAL A 12 3.97 -18.28 27.77
CA VAL A 12 4.11 -19.74 27.66
C VAL A 12 3.03 -20.33 26.76
N GLU A 13 1.75 -19.92 26.94
CA GLU A 13 0.63 -20.35 26.10
C GLU A 13 0.85 -19.99 24.62
N ARG A 14 1.33 -18.79 24.34
CA ARG A 14 1.65 -18.36 22.97
C ARG A 14 2.80 -19.15 22.35
N LEU A 15 3.83 -19.46 23.13
CA LEU A 15 4.95 -20.29 22.67
C LEU A 15 4.50 -21.72 22.40
N MET A 16 3.63 -22.29 23.25
CA MET A 16 3.04 -23.63 23.04
C MET A 16 2.18 -23.67 21.77
N SER A 17 1.33 -22.66 21.56
CA SER A 17 0.52 -22.58 20.33
C SER A 17 1.39 -22.51 19.08
N GLY A 18 2.40 -21.63 19.04
CA GLY A 18 3.28 -21.51 17.89
C GLY A 18 4.15 -22.75 17.63
N ALA A 19 4.60 -23.42 18.68
CA ALA A 19 5.33 -24.67 18.59
C ALA A 19 4.46 -25.81 18.00
N ASN A 20 3.22 -25.94 18.47
CA ASN A 20 2.28 -26.92 17.96
C ASN A 20 1.88 -26.68 16.49
N GLU A 21 1.76 -25.42 16.06
CA GLU A 21 1.46 -25.08 14.66
C GLU A 21 2.56 -25.52 13.69
N LEU A 22 3.80 -25.63 14.18
CA LEU A 22 4.99 -26.03 13.38
C LEU A 22 5.45 -27.46 13.66
N ASP A 23 4.74 -28.20 14.50
CA ASP A 23 5.12 -29.55 14.96
C ASP A 23 6.54 -29.60 15.59
N LEU A 24 6.86 -28.56 16.40
CA LEU A 24 8.11 -28.41 17.09
C LEU A 24 7.94 -28.53 18.61
N SER A 25 8.96 -28.95 19.32
CA SER A 25 9.01 -28.78 20.77
C SER A 25 9.14 -27.28 21.12
N ILE A 26 8.68 -26.86 22.31
CA ILE A 26 8.81 -25.47 22.77
C ILE A 26 10.27 -25.01 22.71
N SER A 27 11.22 -25.89 23.08
CA SER A 27 12.65 -25.58 23.03
C SER A 27 13.15 -25.31 21.60
N GLN A 28 12.73 -26.13 20.65
CA GLN A 28 13.06 -25.94 19.22
C GLN A 28 12.42 -24.69 18.67
N TYR A 29 11.17 -24.40 19.07
CA TYR A 29 10.48 -23.17 18.65
C TYR A 29 11.13 -21.92 19.24
N CYS A 30 11.50 -21.94 20.53
CA CYS A 30 12.27 -20.84 21.13
C CYS A 30 13.64 -20.66 20.47
N GLN A 31 14.34 -21.75 20.16
CA GLN A 31 15.60 -21.69 19.43
C GLN A 31 15.42 -21.08 18.05
N LEU A 32 14.39 -21.48 17.29
CA LEU A 32 14.06 -20.91 15.99
C LEU A 32 13.75 -19.40 16.09
N LEU A 33 13.00 -18.97 17.12
CA LEU A 33 12.72 -17.56 17.36
C LEU A 33 13.98 -16.76 17.70
N LEU A 34 14.88 -17.35 18.53
CA LEU A 34 16.13 -16.72 18.90
C LEU A 34 17.10 -16.67 17.72
N GLU A 35 17.21 -17.73 16.92
CA GLU A 35 18.02 -17.74 15.70
C GLU A 35 17.52 -16.70 14.71
N ASN A 36 16.22 -16.58 14.50
CA ASN A 36 15.63 -15.55 13.66
C ASN A 36 15.89 -14.14 14.20
N HIS A 37 15.84 -13.95 15.53
CA HIS A 37 16.08 -12.67 16.16
C HIS A 37 17.57 -12.28 16.13
N LEU A 38 18.46 -13.23 16.43
CA LEU A 38 19.92 -13.03 16.37
C LEU A 38 20.41 -12.87 14.91
N GLN A 39 19.77 -13.54 13.95
CA GLN A 39 20.02 -13.28 12.53
C GLN A 39 19.56 -11.88 12.11
N ASP A 40 18.53 -11.34 12.74
CA ASP A 40 18.11 -9.94 12.52
C ASP A 40 19.08 -8.90 13.13
N GLU A 41 19.82 -9.24 14.20
CA GLU A 41 20.77 -8.33 14.84
C GLU A 41 22.18 -8.37 14.23
N ASP A 42 22.67 -9.55 13.76
CA ASP A 42 24.00 -9.70 13.15
C ASP A 42 24.02 -9.57 11.63
N ASN A 43 22.88 -9.66 10.99
CA ASN A 43 22.76 -9.43 9.57
C ASN A 43 22.46 -7.95 9.30
N THR A 44 23.49 -7.13 9.24
CA THR A 44 23.54 -6.06 8.25
C THR A 44 23.57 -6.72 6.86
N ILE A 45 22.52 -7.49 6.53
CA ILE A 45 22.25 -7.86 5.15
C ILE A 45 21.99 -6.51 4.48
N VAL A 46 23.00 -5.99 3.84
CA VAL A 46 22.83 -4.97 2.82
C VAL A 46 21.93 -5.64 1.80
N ALA A 47 20.62 -5.39 1.88
CA ALA A 47 19.68 -5.99 0.95
C ALA A 47 20.13 -5.58 -0.43
N ASP A 48 20.39 -6.57 -1.26
CA ASP A 48 20.92 -6.37 -2.60
C ASP A 48 19.89 -5.55 -3.41
N PRO A 49 20.26 -4.36 -3.93
CA PRO A 49 19.39 -3.57 -4.79
C PRO A 49 18.87 -4.32 -6.03
N SER A 50 19.55 -5.40 -6.44
CA SER A 50 19.11 -6.29 -7.53
C SER A 50 17.73 -6.93 -7.29
N ILE A 51 17.22 -6.94 -6.04
CA ILE A 51 15.84 -7.30 -5.71
C ILE A 51 14.83 -6.44 -6.48
N LEU A 52 15.19 -5.21 -6.85
CA LEU A 52 14.35 -4.34 -7.68
C LEU A 52 14.52 -4.55 -9.19
N ASP A 53 15.51 -5.32 -9.65
CA ASP A 53 15.76 -5.51 -11.08
C ASP A 53 14.56 -6.11 -11.82
N PRO A 54 13.82 -7.08 -11.28
CA PRO A 54 12.58 -7.57 -11.90
C PRO A 54 11.48 -6.51 -12.03
N LEU A 55 11.58 -5.40 -11.27
CA LEU A 55 10.64 -4.29 -11.30
C LEU A 55 11.06 -3.17 -12.25
N LYS A 56 12.30 -3.21 -12.77
CA LYS A 56 12.77 -2.23 -13.76
C LYS A 56 12.04 -2.42 -15.08
N LEU A 57 11.81 -1.30 -15.76
CA LEU A 57 11.17 -1.36 -17.08
C LEU A 57 12.08 -2.06 -18.09
N VAL A 58 11.66 -3.21 -18.55
CA VAL A 58 12.20 -3.84 -19.75
C VAL A 58 11.42 -3.25 -20.95
N ASN A 59 12.06 -3.03 -22.09
CA ASN A 59 11.38 -2.59 -23.31
C ASN A 59 10.43 -3.69 -23.79
N LEU A 60 9.18 -3.62 -23.33
CA LEU A 60 8.11 -4.42 -23.93
C LEU A 60 7.95 -4.03 -25.41
N GLN A 61 7.93 -5.01 -26.28
CA GLN A 61 7.51 -4.79 -27.65
C GLN A 61 6.06 -4.28 -27.63
N GLU A 62 5.80 -3.14 -28.25
CA GLU A 62 4.49 -2.47 -28.22
C GLU A 62 3.34 -3.37 -28.68
N ASN A 63 3.61 -4.36 -29.55
CA ASN A 63 2.64 -5.35 -30.03
C ASN A 63 2.07 -6.26 -28.93
N ARG A 64 2.72 -6.36 -27.78
CA ARG A 64 2.23 -7.15 -26.62
C ARG A 64 1.29 -6.36 -25.71
N LEU A 65 1.20 -5.05 -25.90
CA LEU A 65 0.29 -4.14 -25.18
C LEU A 65 -1.07 -3.96 -25.86
N ASN A 66 -1.36 -4.69 -26.93
CA ASN A 66 -2.62 -4.60 -27.72
C ASN A 66 -3.87 -5.11 -26.98
N LEU A 67 -3.78 -5.34 -25.68
CA LEU A 67 -4.86 -5.82 -24.83
C LEU A 67 -5.23 -4.79 -23.76
N THR A 68 -5.26 -3.50 -24.14
CA THR A 68 -5.85 -2.52 -23.22
C THR A 68 -7.34 -2.78 -23.13
N ILE A 69 -7.79 -2.94 -21.90
CA ILE A 69 -9.21 -3.02 -21.59
C ILE A 69 -9.70 -1.65 -21.12
N SER A 70 -10.95 -1.37 -21.38
CA SER A 70 -11.59 -0.19 -20.80
C SER A 70 -11.56 -0.30 -19.29
N ALA A 71 -11.14 0.78 -18.60
CA ALA A 71 -11.30 0.86 -17.17
C ALA A 71 -12.80 0.77 -16.86
N ASN A 72 -13.19 -0.15 -16.00
CA ASN A 72 -14.51 -0.10 -15.43
C ASN A 72 -14.62 1.18 -14.58
N PRO A 73 -15.78 1.84 -14.57
CA PRO A 73 -15.97 3.01 -13.73
C PRO A 73 -15.64 2.65 -12.30
N LEU A 74 -14.76 3.45 -11.72
CA LEU A 74 -14.33 3.32 -10.35
C LEU A 74 -15.53 3.41 -9.43
N THR A 75 -15.51 2.63 -8.39
CA THR A 75 -16.63 2.54 -7.45
C THR A 75 -17.02 3.92 -6.93
N ASP A 76 -18.32 4.18 -6.80
CA ASP A 76 -18.87 5.43 -6.23
C ASP A 76 -18.50 5.66 -4.75
N GLY A 77 -17.71 4.76 -4.15
CA GLY A 77 -17.26 4.80 -2.78
C GLY A 77 -15.93 5.53 -2.58
N ALA A 78 -15.66 5.98 -1.37
CA ALA A 78 -14.31 6.37 -0.96
C ALA A 78 -13.42 5.11 -0.84
N LEU A 79 -12.14 5.27 -1.17
CA LEU A 79 -11.15 4.18 -1.06
C LEU A 79 -11.03 3.66 0.36
N SER A 80 -10.81 2.36 0.49
CA SER A 80 -10.58 1.72 1.78
C SER A 80 -9.49 2.43 2.59
N GLY A 81 -9.72 2.58 3.89
CA GLY A 81 -8.75 3.14 4.83
C GLY A 81 -7.45 2.34 4.95
N HIS A 82 -7.43 1.10 4.49
CA HIS A 82 -6.21 0.29 4.42
C HIS A 82 -5.24 0.75 3.33
N ILE A 83 -5.72 1.46 2.31
CA ILE A 83 -4.89 2.03 1.25
C ILE A 83 -4.33 3.37 1.74
N ASN A 84 -3.23 3.35 2.45
CA ASN A 84 -2.62 4.52 3.09
C ASN A 84 -1.27 4.93 2.47
N ARG A 85 -0.83 4.25 1.43
CA ARG A 85 0.38 4.53 0.66
C ARG A 85 0.13 4.20 -0.81
N LEU A 86 0.88 4.80 -1.72
CA LEU A 86 0.67 4.62 -3.16
C LEU A 86 1.81 3.87 -3.87
N LEU A 87 2.99 3.74 -3.25
CA LEU A 87 4.09 2.94 -3.81
C LEU A 87 3.69 1.49 -4.14
N PRO A 88 2.83 0.80 -3.35
CA PRO A 88 2.34 -0.53 -3.73
C PRO A 88 1.64 -0.60 -5.08
N LEU A 89 1.01 0.49 -5.54
CA LEU A 89 0.40 0.52 -6.88
C LEU A 89 1.46 0.40 -7.96
N LYS A 90 2.56 1.15 -7.81
CA LYS A 90 3.69 1.08 -8.74
C LYS A 90 4.32 -0.31 -8.75
N TYR A 91 4.55 -0.87 -7.56
CA TYR A 91 5.05 -2.24 -7.42
C TYR A 91 4.17 -3.25 -8.15
N GLY A 92 2.86 -3.24 -7.91
CA GLY A 92 1.93 -4.16 -8.58
C GLY A 92 1.90 -3.98 -10.10
N CYS A 93 1.91 -2.75 -10.60
CA CYS A 93 1.99 -2.48 -12.04
C CYS A 93 3.31 -3.02 -12.64
N ARG A 94 4.44 -2.90 -11.95
CA ARG A 94 5.71 -3.39 -12.46
C ARG A 94 5.79 -4.93 -12.49
N ILE A 95 5.20 -5.61 -11.51
CA ILE A 95 5.05 -7.07 -11.54
C ILE A 95 4.18 -7.50 -12.71
N LEU A 96 3.03 -6.85 -12.93
CA LEU A 96 2.19 -7.17 -14.08
C LEU A 96 2.93 -6.96 -15.41
N TRP A 97 3.72 -5.89 -15.50
CA TRP A 97 4.53 -5.60 -16.69
C TRP A 97 5.54 -6.71 -16.97
N SER A 98 6.29 -7.17 -15.97
CA SER A 98 7.22 -8.29 -16.09
C SER A 98 6.52 -9.57 -16.56
N MET A 99 5.36 -9.90 -15.97
CA MET A 99 4.60 -11.10 -16.36
C MET A 99 4.08 -11.03 -17.79
N LEU A 100 3.67 -9.86 -18.27
CA LEU A 100 3.24 -9.66 -19.67
C LEU A 100 4.41 -9.82 -20.64
N ASP A 101 5.62 -9.37 -20.27
CA ASP A 101 6.82 -9.55 -21.07
C ASP A 101 7.21 -11.02 -21.22
N GLU A 102 7.16 -11.76 -20.14
CA GLU A 102 7.51 -13.17 -20.12
C GLU A 102 6.48 -14.05 -20.84
N GLN A 103 5.19 -13.83 -20.63
CA GLN A 103 4.13 -14.75 -21.03
C GLN A 103 3.44 -14.35 -22.34
N GLY A 104 3.58 -13.11 -22.78
CA GLY A 104 2.90 -12.57 -23.98
C GLY A 104 1.37 -12.43 -23.84
N SER A 105 0.80 -12.78 -22.67
CA SER A 105 -0.62 -12.63 -22.36
C SER A 105 -0.79 -12.31 -20.88
N GLY A 106 -1.88 -11.64 -20.50
CA GLY A 106 -2.16 -11.32 -19.10
C GLY A 106 -2.25 -12.57 -18.20
N PRO A 107 -1.73 -12.50 -16.98
CA PRO A 107 -1.86 -13.58 -16.01
C PRO A 107 -3.32 -13.69 -15.50
N THR A 108 -3.69 -14.85 -14.96
CA THR A 108 -4.90 -14.95 -14.16
C THR A 108 -4.75 -14.13 -12.87
N ILE A 109 -5.87 -13.75 -12.23
CA ILE A 109 -5.82 -13.09 -10.90
C ILE A 109 -5.02 -13.94 -9.90
N HIS A 110 -5.10 -15.27 -9.97
CA HIS A 110 -4.38 -16.17 -9.08
C HIS A 110 -2.87 -16.06 -9.29
N ASP A 111 -2.41 -16.15 -10.53
CA ASP A 111 -0.99 -16.13 -10.89
C ASP A 111 -0.36 -14.77 -10.55
N PHE A 112 -1.07 -13.68 -10.89
CA PHE A 112 -0.65 -12.34 -10.52
C PHE A 112 -0.48 -12.16 -9.01
N ARG A 113 -1.46 -12.62 -8.20
CA ARG A 113 -1.37 -12.58 -6.74
C ARG A 113 -0.26 -13.46 -6.19
N THR A 114 0.04 -14.58 -6.84
CA THR A 114 1.12 -15.48 -6.45
C THR A 114 2.48 -14.86 -6.71
N ALA A 115 2.69 -14.23 -7.87
CA ALA A 115 3.92 -13.50 -8.18
C ALA A 115 4.18 -12.38 -7.16
N ILE A 116 3.16 -11.61 -6.82
CA ILE A 116 3.28 -10.56 -5.79
C ILE A 116 3.60 -11.14 -4.41
N ARG A 117 2.96 -12.26 -4.02
CA ARG A 117 3.21 -12.90 -2.73
C ARG A 117 4.67 -13.32 -2.56
N VAL A 118 5.28 -13.83 -3.62
CA VAL A 118 6.69 -14.25 -3.60
C VAL A 118 7.62 -13.04 -3.48
N GLY A 119 7.37 -11.98 -4.23
CA GLY A 119 8.28 -10.83 -4.30
C GLY A 119 8.14 -9.81 -3.17
N VAL A 120 7.02 -9.79 -2.45
CA VAL A 120 6.69 -8.66 -1.56
C VAL A 120 7.55 -8.57 -0.30
N ALA A 121 7.94 -9.71 0.29
CA ALA A 121 8.74 -9.74 1.51
C ALA A 121 10.20 -9.27 1.28
N PRO A 122 10.93 -9.74 0.26
CA PRO A 122 12.23 -9.20 -0.09
C PRO A 122 12.22 -7.69 -0.36
N VAL A 123 11.24 -7.20 -1.12
CA VAL A 123 11.08 -5.76 -1.39
C VAL A 123 10.85 -4.97 -0.10
N ARG A 124 10.04 -5.49 0.83
CA ARG A 124 9.86 -4.83 2.12
C ARG A 124 11.17 -4.73 2.92
N MET A 125 11.97 -5.78 2.95
CA MET A 125 13.26 -5.78 3.66
C MET A 125 14.20 -4.72 3.08
N LEU A 126 14.32 -4.66 1.76
CA LEU A 126 15.11 -3.63 1.08
C LEU A 126 14.61 -2.22 1.40
N LEU A 127 13.30 -1.99 1.32
CA LEU A 127 12.70 -0.69 1.66
C LEU A 127 12.87 -0.34 3.14
N LYS A 128 12.90 -1.32 4.06
CA LYS A 128 13.16 -1.08 5.48
C LYS A 128 14.57 -0.55 5.67
N GLN A 129 15.57 -1.20 5.10
CA GLN A 129 16.97 -0.75 5.16
C GLN A 129 17.15 0.64 4.52
N PHE A 130 16.49 0.88 3.40
CA PHE A 130 16.47 2.19 2.76
C PHE A 130 15.89 3.26 3.68
N ASP A 131 14.74 3.01 4.31
CA ASP A 131 14.11 3.95 5.24
C ASP A 131 15.00 4.24 6.46
N GLU A 132 15.71 3.23 6.98
CA GLU A 132 16.64 3.34 8.09
C GLU A 132 17.87 4.15 7.70
N HIS A 133 18.46 3.87 6.54
CA HIS A 133 19.60 4.63 6.01
C HIS A 133 19.26 6.11 5.76
N GLN A 134 18.04 6.38 5.29
CA GLN A 134 17.54 7.74 5.07
C GLN A 134 17.03 8.43 6.36
N GLY A 135 17.10 7.77 7.51
CA GLY A 135 16.60 8.30 8.78
C GLY A 135 15.11 8.64 8.77
N ARG A 136 14.31 7.91 7.95
CA ARG A 136 12.88 8.23 7.79
C ARG A 136 12.10 7.99 9.07
N GLU A 137 11.34 8.99 9.47
CA GLU A 137 10.42 8.87 10.59
C GLU A 137 9.26 7.90 10.31
N ARG A 138 8.67 7.34 11.37
CA ARG A 138 7.59 6.33 11.30
C ARG A 138 6.47 6.70 10.31
N GLY A 139 6.12 7.97 10.19
CA GLY A 139 5.03 8.44 9.31
C GLY A 139 5.38 8.48 7.83
N SER A 140 6.67 8.52 7.47
CA SER A 140 7.17 8.63 6.10
C SER A 140 7.83 7.35 5.57
N ARG A 141 7.90 6.28 6.38
CA ARG A 141 8.53 5.02 6.00
C ARG A 141 7.81 4.34 4.85
N THR A 142 8.55 4.03 3.80
CA THR A 142 8.03 3.38 2.58
C THR A 142 7.70 1.92 2.80
N HIS A 143 8.56 1.20 3.55
CA HIS A 143 8.36 -0.22 3.84
C HIS A 143 7.06 -0.51 4.59
N SER A 144 6.51 0.47 5.32
CA SER A 144 5.31 0.29 6.15
C SER A 144 4.04 -0.03 5.35
N SER A 145 4.07 0.16 4.04
CA SER A 145 2.98 -0.21 3.13
C SER A 145 3.05 -1.65 2.60
N PHE A 146 4.15 -2.34 2.87
CA PHE A 146 4.37 -3.72 2.43
C PHE A 146 4.26 -4.68 3.62
N PRO A 147 3.67 -5.87 3.43
CA PRO A 147 3.47 -6.84 4.52
C PRO A 147 4.81 -7.43 4.97
N ASN A 148 4.88 -7.82 6.24
CA ASN A 148 6.06 -8.42 6.87
C ASN A 148 6.28 -9.90 6.54
N GLY A 149 5.58 -10.46 5.56
CA GLY A 149 5.65 -11.87 5.19
C GLY A 149 4.61 -12.74 5.91
N GLU A 150 4.01 -12.29 7.00
CA GLU A 150 2.91 -13.02 7.65
C GLU A 150 1.74 -13.24 6.68
N ARG A 151 1.19 -14.44 6.67
CA ARG A 151 0.10 -14.85 5.75
C ARG A 151 -1.10 -13.91 5.81
N ALA A 152 -1.54 -13.53 7.01
CA ALA A 152 -2.69 -12.66 7.19
C ALA A 152 -2.42 -11.24 6.68
N ALA A 153 -1.23 -10.68 6.95
CA ALA A 153 -0.81 -9.36 6.48
C ALA A 153 -0.67 -9.37 4.95
N THR A 154 -0.06 -10.40 4.38
CA THR A 154 0.09 -10.57 2.92
C THR A 154 -1.27 -10.70 2.23
N ASN A 155 -2.20 -11.47 2.78
CA ASN A 155 -3.56 -11.59 2.23
C ASN A 155 -4.32 -10.26 2.28
N ARG A 156 -4.20 -9.48 3.37
CA ARG A 156 -4.78 -8.13 3.44
C ARG A 156 -4.18 -7.22 2.38
N PHE A 157 -2.86 -7.23 2.21
CA PHE A 157 -2.16 -6.47 1.17
C PHE A 157 -2.69 -6.81 -0.23
N LEU A 158 -2.74 -8.08 -0.58
CA LEU A 158 -3.24 -8.56 -1.86
C LEU A 158 -4.71 -8.17 -2.12
N ASN A 159 -5.54 -8.16 -1.07
CA ASN A 159 -6.95 -7.81 -1.19
C ASN A 159 -7.19 -6.30 -1.31
N HIS A 160 -6.42 -5.47 -0.62
CA HIS A 160 -6.65 -4.03 -0.59
C HIS A 160 -5.83 -3.26 -1.63
N TYR A 161 -4.58 -3.66 -1.87
CA TYR A 161 -3.71 -2.94 -2.79
C TYR A 161 -3.73 -3.49 -4.20
N MET A 162 -3.84 -4.82 -4.38
CA MET A 162 -3.71 -5.44 -5.68
C MET A 162 -5.08 -5.65 -6.33
N ILE A 163 -5.50 -6.88 -6.46
CA ILE A 163 -6.80 -7.23 -7.00
C ILE A 163 -7.39 -8.42 -6.25
N ARG A 164 -8.67 -8.34 -5.95
CA ARG A 164 -9.47 -9.38 -5.34
C ARG A 164 -10.61 -9.77 -6.30
N ARG A 165 -10.87 -11.05 -6.48
CA ARG A 165 -12.06 -11.51 -7.22
C ARG A 165 -13.32 -10.99 -6.55
N ALA A 166 -14.35 -10.76 -7.34
CA ALA A 166 -15.70 -10.50 -6.83
C ALA A 166 -16.13 -11.62 -5.88
N ARG A 167 -16.75 -11.26 -4.76
CA ARG A 167 -17.38 -12.20 -3.84
C ARG A 167 -18.80 -12.54 -4.30
N ALA A 168 -19.41 -13.52 -3.68
CA ALA A 168 -20.82 -13.80 -3.90
C ALA A 168 -21.66 -12.54 -3.67
N GLY A 169 -22.44 -12.14 -4.68
CA GLY A 169 -23.23 -10.91 -4.69
C GLY A 169 -22.50 -9.63 -5.15
N GLU A 170 -21.19 -9.68 -5.39
CA GLU A 170 -20.46 -8.60 -6.05
C GLU A 170 -20.34 -8.88 -7.56
N THR A 171 -20.45 -7.85 -8.38
CA THR A 171 -20.33 -7.99 -9.85
C THR A 171 -18.90 -7.80 -10.32
N ASN A 172 -18.10 -7.00 -9.63
CA ASN A 172 -16.77 -6.59 -10.08
C ASN A 172 -15.67 -6.99 -9.09
N PRO A 173 -14.46 -7.23 -9.57
CA PRO A 173 -13.27 -7.26 -8.74
C PRO A 173 -13.12 -5.98 -7.92
N SER A 174 -12.24 -5.99 -6.94
CA SER A 174 -11.89 -4.82 -6.13
C SER A 174 -10.43 -4.86 -5.73
N GLY A 175 -9.92 -3.75 -5.19
CA GLY A 175 -8.54 -3.56 -4.80
C GLY A 175 -7.95 -2.33 -5.50
N ALA A 176 -6.96 -1.69 -4.87
CA ALA A 176 -6.52 -0.37 -5.29
C ALA A 176 -6.09 -0.28 -6.77
N LEU A 177 -5.36 -1.27 -7.29
CA LEU A 177 -4.99 -1.27 -8.72
C LEU A 177 -6.22 -1.22 -9.63
N TYR A 178 -7.25 -1.98 -9.28
CA TYR A 178 -8.52 -2.03 -10.02
C TYR A 178 -9.35 -0.76 -9.76
N ASP A 179 -9.47 -0.35 -8.50
CA ASP A 179 -10.28 0.80 -8.09
C ASP A 179 -9.74 2.12 -8.65
N PHE A 180 -8.41 2.26 -8.82
CA PHE A 180 -7.80 3.40 -9.53
C PHE A 180 -7.91 3.28 -11.06
N GLY A 181 -8.42 2.18 -11.59
CA GLY A 181 -8.51 1.95 -13.02
C GLY A 181 -7.16 1.79 -13.71
N LEU A 182 -6.13 1.31 -13.00
CA LEU A 182 -4.82 1.02 -13.58
C LEU A 182 -4.79 -0.34 -14.27
N ILE A 183 -5.57 -1.28 -13.77
CA ILE A 183 -5.75 -2.62 -14.33
C ILE A 183 -7.24 -2.96 -14.44
N GLY A 184 -7.55 -3.93 -15.25
CA GLY A 184 -8.85 -4.55 -15.32
C GLY A 184 -8.74 -6.06 -15.55
N VAL A 185 -9.87 -6.71 -15.77
CA VAL A 185 -9.95 -8.15 -16.05
C VAL A 185 -10.73 -8.31 -17.34
N ASP A 186 -10.16 -9.01 -18.30
CA ASP A 186 -10.81 -9.30 -19.57
C ASP A 186 -11.85 -10.44 -19.45
N ASP A 187 -12.60 -10.71 -20.51
CA ASP A 187 -13.64 -11.72 -20.55
C ASP A 187 -13.12 -13.15 -20.29
N SER A 188 -11.82 -13.37 -20.48
CA SER A 188 -11.15 -14.64 -20.16
C SER A 188 -10.65 -14.74 -18.71
N GLY A 189 -10.90 -13.71 -17.90
CA GLY A 189 -10.51 -13.65 -16.48
C GLY A 189 -9.03 -13.30 -16.27
N ARG A 190 -8.36 -12.74 -17.28
CA ARG A 190 -6.94 -12.34 -17.22
C ARG A 190 -6.79 -10.87 -16.85
N VAL A 191 -5.77 -10.59 -16.06
CA VAL A 191 -5.44 -9.23 -15.64
C VAL A 191 -4.71 -8.51 -16.75
N GLN A 192 -5.20 -7.34 -17.14
CA GLN A 192 -4.66 -6.51 -18.21
C GLN A 192 -4.48 -5.07 -17.72
N PHE A 193 -3.60 -4.32 -18.40
CA PHE A 193 -3.52 -2.89 -18.18
C PHE A 193 -4.70 -2.15 -18.85
N THR A 194 -5.05 -1.02 -18.25
CA THR A 194 -5.79 0.05 -18.93
C THR A 194 -4.79 1.04 -19.54
N ASP A 195 -5.27 1.98 -20.34
CA ASP A 195 -4.43 3.08 -20.85
C ASP A 195 -3.78 3.90 -19.72
N ALA A 196 -4.53 4.10 -18.64
CA ALA A 196 -4.01 4.78 -17.45
C ALA A 196 -2.92 3.96 -16.77
N GLY A 197 -3.11 2.63 -16.70
CA GLY A 197 -2.11 1.72 -16.14
C GLY A 197 -0.83 1.68 -16.95
N ILE A 198 -0.93 1.66 -18.29
CA ILE A 198 0.25 1.73 -19.17
C ILE A 198 1.01 3.04 -18.97
N ARG A 199 0.31 4.17 -18.94
CA ARG A 199 0.95 5.45 -18.66
C ARG A 199 1.63 5.45 -17.29
N PHE A 200 0.94 4.96 -16.25
CA PHE A 200 1.48 4.91 -14.89
C PHE A 200 2.70 3.99 -14.77
N VAL A 201 2.68 2.79 -15.36
CA VAL A 201 3.81 1.86 -15.25
C VAL A 201 5.05 2.36 -15.98
N LYS A 202 4.91 3.09 -17.08
CA LYS A 202 6.01 3.68 -17.87
C LYS A 202 6.68 4.88 -17.18
N GLU A 203 5.99 5.59 -16.29
CA GLU A 203 6.59 6.72 -15.59
C GLU A 203 7.77 6.26 -14.71
N PRO A 204 8.90 6.96 -14.73
CA PRO A 204 10.02 6.67 -13.83
C PRO A 204 9.63 6.85 -12.36
N ASN A 205 10.01 5.88 -11.52
CA ASN A 205 9.77 5.92 -10.09
C ASN A 205 11.06 6.18 -9.31
N PRO A 206 11.08 7.14 -8.36
CA PRO A 206 12.29 7.50 -7.62
C PRO A 206 12.87 6.36 -6.78
N ILE A 207 12.01 5.47 -6.28
CA ILE A 207 12.44 4.35 -5.44
C ILE A 207 12.89 3.16 -6.28
N ILE A 208 12.08 2.76 -7.27
CA ILE A 208 12.30 1.52 -8.04
C ILE A 208 13.39 1.73 -9.11
N ASP A 209 13.32 2.82 -9.87
CA ASP A 209 14.17 3.00 -11.05
C ASP A 209 15.50 3.70 -10.73
N LYS A 210 15.55 4.48 -9.63
CA LYS A 210 16.75 5.19 -9.19
C LYS A 210 17.50 4.49 -8.07
N SER A 211 17.31 3.19 -7.92
CA SER A 211 18.06 2.35 -6.97
C SER A 211 18.14 2.94 -5.55
N LEU A 212 17.00 3.50 -5.07
CA LEU A 212 16.88 4.01 -3.71
C LEU A 212 17.70 5.31 -3.44
N GLU A 213 17.91 6.17 -4.42
CA GLU A 213 18.66 7.43 -4.23
C GLU A 213 17.99 8.45 -3.27
N GLY A 214 16.83 8.12 -2.74
CA GLY A 214 16.07 8.99 -1.84
C GLY A 214 14.92 9.71 -2.54
N GLY A 215 14.19 10.51 -1.78
CA GLY A 215 13.07 11.30 -2.32
C GLY A 215 11.69 10.72 -2.02
N PRO A 216 10.63 11.28 -2.65
CA PRO A 216 9.26 10.84 -2.45
C PRO A 216 9.01 9.45 -3.05
N SER A 217 7.99 8.75 -2.55
CA SER A 217 7.61 7.41 -3.04
C SER A 217 7.04 7.40 -4.46
N LEU A 218 6.61 8.54 -4.97
CA LEU A 218 6.12 8.75 -6.34
C LEU A 218 6.77 9.98 -6.96
N SER A 219 7.07 9.92 -8.25
CA SER A 219 7.53 11.09 -9.02
C SER A 219 6.41 12.13 -9.17
N PRO A 220 6.73 13.38 -9.54
CA PRO A 220 5.71 14.39 -9.82
C PRO A 220 4.71 13.96 -10.89
N THR A 221 5.17 13.28 -11.95
CA THR A 221 4.32 12.79 -13.06
C THR A 221 3.41 11.65 -12.61
N GLU A 222 3.90 10.71 -11.80
CA GLU A 222 3.08 9.66 -11.20
C GLU A 222 1.99 10.26 -10.30
N ARG A 223 2.34 11.24 -9.46
CA ARG A 223 1.36 11.94 -8.60
C ARG A 223 0.30 12.66 -9.44
N ALA A 224 0.69 13.40 -10.45
CA ALA A 224 -0.23 14.12 -11.32
C ALA A 224 -1.22 13.16 -12.01
N LEU A 225 -0.74 12.00 -12.48
CA LEU A 225 -1.59 10.98 -13.08
C LEU A 225 -2.61 10.42 -12.07
N ILE A 226 -2.18 10.04 -10.87
CA ILE A 226 -3.09 9.53 -9.83
C ILE A 226 -4.10 10.60 -9.41
N VAL A 227 -3.68 11.86 -9.26
CA VAL A 227 -4.59 12.98 -8.95
C VAL A 227 -5.64 13.14 -10.04
N SER A 228 -5.24 13.08 -11.32
CA SER A 228 -6.18 13.14 -12.45
C SER A 228 -7.20 12.00 -12.40
N LEU A 229 -6.76 10.77 -12.10
CA LEU A 229 -7.65 9.61 -11.98
C LEU A 229 -8.67 9.79 -10.83
N VAL A 230 -8.20 10.22 -9.66
CA VAL A 230 -9.09 10.46 -8.51
C VAL A 230 -10.08 11.58 -8.81
N ARG A 231 -9.61 12.70 -9.36
CA ARG A 231 -10.46 13.86 -9.66
C ARG A 231 -11.54 13.55 -10.70
N ASN A 232 -11.19 12.82 -11.75
CA ASN A 232 -12.08 12.60 -12.89
C ASN A 232 -13.00 11.38 -12.73
N ASN A 233 -12.56 10.37 -11.96
CA ASN A 233 -13.24 9.07 -11.93
C ASN A 233 -13.70 8.62 -10.54
N MET A 234 -13.28 9.30 -9.45
CA MET A 234 -13.55 8.87 -8.08
C MET A 234 -14.19 10.00 -7.25
N ASN A 235 -15.38 10.41 -7.65
CA ASN A 235 -16.07 11.59 -7.07
C ASN A 235 -16.14 11.58 -5.54
N ASN A 236 -16.43 10.43 -4.93
CA ASN A 236 -16.55 10.34 -3.47
C ASN A 236 -15.18 10.41 -2.77
N GLU A 237 -14.14 9.81 -3.34
CA GLU A 237 -12.78 9.94 -2.81
C GLU A 237 -12.27 11.38 -2.95
N TRP A 238 -12.51 12.01 -4.11
CA TRP A 238 -12.15 13.40 -4.34
C TRP A 238 -12.88 14.35 -3.37
N ALA A 239 -14.18 14.18 -3.20
CA ALA A 239 -14.96 14.94 -2.24
C ALA A 239 -14.50 14.74 -0.79
N TYR A 240 -14.04 13.52 -0.45
CA TYR A 240 -13.48 13.22 0.85
C TYR A 240 -12.12 13.90 1.05
N MET A 241 -11.21 13.85 0.07
CA MET A 241 -9.93 14.57 0.11
C MET A 241 -10.16 16.09 0.27
N ARG A 242 -11.05 16.69 -0.52
CA ARG A 242 -11.40 18.12 -0.38
C ARG A 242 -11.91 18.44 1.02
N HIS A 243 -12.80 17.62 1.58
CA HIS A 243 -13.31 17.82 2.94
C HIS A 243 -12.19 17.83 3.99
N ILE A 244 -11.15 17.02 3.83
CA ILE A 244 -9.97 17.02 4.72
C ILE A 244 -9.13 18.29 4.52
N ILE A 245 -8.87 18.69 3.26
CA ILE A 245 -8.12 19.91 2.93
C ILE A 245 -8.82 21.13 3.53
N ASP A 246 -10.13 21.28 3.29
CA ASP A 246 -10.95 22.34 3.89
C ASP A 246 -10.83 22.35 5.42
N GLY A 247 -10.84 21.17 6.04
CA GLY A 247 -10.68 21.03 7.49
C GLY A 247 -9.34 21.57 7.98
N ILE A 248 -8.25 21.18 7.35
CA ILE A 248 -6.90 21.62 7.70
C ILE A 248 -6.78 23.13 7.47
N HIS A 249 -7.30 23.65 6.37
CA HIS A 249 -7.28 25.07 6.02
C HIS A 249 -7.94 25.96 7.09
N ILE A 250 -9.05 25.51 7.66
CA ILE A 250 -9.77 26.23 8.72
C ILE A 250 -9.31 25.88 10.14
N GLY A 251 -8.15 25.22 10.31
CA GLY A 251 -7.54 24.93 11.61
C GLY A 251 -7.88 23.59 12.24
N SER A 252 -8.67 22.72 11.57
CA SER A 252 -8.86 21.33 12.02
C SER A 252 -7.67 20.47 11.56
N ASN A 253 -6.50 20.73 12.09
CA ASN A 253 -5.22 20.18 11.60
C ASN A 253 -4.63 19.03 12.45
N THR A 254 -5.33 18.60 13.50
CA THR A 254 -4.89 17.46 14.32
C THR A 254 -5.68 16.18 14.00
N PRO A 255 -5.15 14.98 14.31
CA PRO A 255 -5.88 13.73 14.12
C PRO A 255 -7.26 13.71 14.79
N SER A 256 -7.39 14.28 16.00
CA SER A 256 -8.66 14.32 16.73
C SER A 256 -9.66 15.30 16.11
N SER A 257 -9.24 16.51 15.77
CA SER A 257 -10.10 17.51 15.17
C SER A 257 -10.62 17.07 13.79
N LEU A 258 -9.75 16.44 12.98
CA LEU A 258 -10.15 15.84 11.71
C LEU A 258 -11.14 14.68 11.90
N LEU A 259 -10.94 13.81 12.92
CA LEU A 259 -11.88 12.74 13.21
C LEU A 259 -13.27 13.27 13.57
N SER A 260 -13.34 14.31 14.42
CA SER A 260 -14.60 14.96 14.78
C SER A 260 -15.31 15.58 13.57
N ARG A 261 -14.53 16.12 12.62
CA ARG A 261 -15.06 16.65 11.36
C ARG A 261 -15.61 15.54 10.45
N ILE A 262 -14.88 14.43 10.33
CA ILE A 262 -15.30 13.24 9.58
C ILE A 262 -16.58 12.66 10.17
N HIS A 263 -16.64 12.55 11.50
CA HIS A 263 -17.83 12.05 12.20
C HIS A 263 -19.09 12.82 11.83
N ARG A 264 -19.02 14.15 11.82
CA ARG A 264 -20.17 15.00 11.49
C ARG A 264 -20.66 14.81 10.06
N ARG A 265 -19.80 14.51 9.10
CA ARG A 265 -20.18 14.42 7.67
C ARG A 265 -20.41 12.99 7.20
N TYR A 266 -19.70 12.01 7.76
CA TYR A 266 -19.67 10.63 7.27
C TYR A 266 -20.06 9.59 8.34
N GLY A 267 -20.21 9.99 9.60
CA GLY A 267 -20.49 9.12 10.73
C GLY A 267 -21.92 8.58 10.77
N PRO A 268 -22.30 7.91 11.87
CA PRO A 268 -23.62 7.33 12.04
C PRO A 268 -24.74 8.36 11.83
N GLY A 269 -25.81 7.94 11.15
CA GLY A 269 -26.95 8.80 10.82
C GLY A 269 -26.76 9.71 9.61
N THR A 270 -25.58 9.74 8.98
CA THR A 270 -25.36 10.44 7.71
C THR A 270 -25.60 9.51 6.52
N LYS A 271 -25.57 10.05 5.28
CA LYS A 271 -25.69 9.24 4.05
C LYS A 271 -24.60 8.18 3.95
N ALA A 272 -23.37 8.48 4.40
CA ALA A 272 -22.24 7.55 4.34
C ALA A 272 -22.31 6.49 5.43
N ASN A 273 -22.90 6.83 6.57
CA ASN A 273 -23.17 5.96 7.73
C ASN A 273 -21.97 5.10 8.18
N TRP A 274 -20.78 5.72 8.23
CA TRP A 274 -19.57 5.01 8.68
C TRP A 274 -19.64 4.76 10.18
N SER A 275 -19.31 3.54 10.60
CA SER A 275 -19.25 3.19 12.02
C SER A 275 -18.06 3.87 12.72
N GLU A 276 -18.15 3.98 14.06
CA GLU A 276 -17.09 4.54 14.91
C GLU A 276 -15.73 3.84 14.69
N SER A 277 -15.74 2.53 14.46
CA SER A 277 -14.52 1.75 14.21
C SER A 277 -13.93 1.97 12.81
N VAL A 278 -14.74 2.32 11.82
CA VAL A 278 -14.31 2.56 10.43
C VAL A 278 -13.68 3.93 10.25
N MET A 279 -14.22 4.96 10.88
CA MET A 279 -13.79 6.35 10.68
C MET A 279 -12.30 6.61 10.96
N PRO A 280 -11.67 6.09 12.03
CA PRO A 280 -10.23 6.25 12.25
C PRO A 280 -9.38 5.62 11.13
N HIS A 281 -9.81 4.47 10.59
CA HIS A 281 -9.14 3.83 9.45
C HIS A 281 -9.27 4.66 8.18
N MET A 282 -10.46 5.16 7.88
CA MET A 282 -10.72 6.01 6.71
C MET A 282 -9.90 7.30 6.79
N ARG A 283 -9.84 7.95 7.97
CA ARG A 283 -8.99 9.11 8.21
C ARG A 283 -7.51 8.79 7.96
N SER A 284 -7.01 7.72 8.55
CA SER A 284 -5.60 7.34 8.39
C SER A 284 -5.25 7.03 6.93
N GLY A 285 -6.14 6.35 6.23
CA GLY A 285 -5.98 6.02 4.81
C GLY A 285 -5.91 7.27 3.93
N VAL A 286 -6.89 8.17 4.03
CA VAL A 286 -6.91 9.39 3.21
C VAL A 286 -5.73 10.29 3.49
N LEU A 287 -5.37 10.49 4.76
CA LEU A 287 -4.19 11.30 5.13
C LEU A 287 -2.89 10.72 4.56
N GLY A 288 -2.73 9.40 4.61
CA GLY A 288 -1.56 8.74 4.01
C GLY A 288 -1.50 8.90 2.50
N ARG A 289 -2.63 8.77 1.79
CA ARG A 289 -2.70 9.01 0.34
C ARG A 289 -2.40 10.46 -0.01
N MET A 290 -3.02 11.41 0.71
CA MET A 290 -2.80 12.84 0.49
C MET A 290 -1.34 13.24 0.73
N GLN A 291 -0.68 12.65 1.72
CA GLN A 291 0.75 12.83 1.95
C GLN A 291 1.58 12.26 0.79
N ALA A 292 1.24 11.07 0.30
CA ALA A 292 1.93 10.46 -0.86
C ALA A 292 1.73 11.28 -2.15
N LEU A 293 0.58 11.94 -2.31
CA LEU A 293 0.29 12.85 -3.42
C LEU A 293 0.92 14.25 -3.25
N GLY A 294 1.48 14.55 -2.08
CA GLY A 294 2.09 15.83 -1.80
C GLY A 294 1.08 16.95 -1.51
N PHE A 295 -0.15 16.64 -1.12
CA PHE A 295 -1.18 17.62 -0.76
C PHE A 295 -1.06 18.12 0.68
N ILE A 296 -0.56 17.28 1.56
CA ILE A 296 -0.34 17.61 2.96
C ILE A 296 1.03 17.17 3.44
N GLU A 297 1.52 17.88 4.42
CA GLU A 297 2.70 17.52 5.21
C GLU A 297 2.28 17.18 6.63
N ARG A 298 3.02 16.26 7.24
CA ARG A 298 2.86 15.86 8.63
C ARG A 298 3.93 16.53 9.46
N ILE A 299 3.52 17.34 10.41
CA ILE A 299 4.40 18.08 11.31
C ILE A 299 4.36 17.40 12.68
N PHE A 300 5.54 17.12 13.22
CA PHE A 300 5.70 16.62 14.58
C PHE A 300 6.15 17.77 15.48
N THR A 301 5.31 18.12 16.45
CA THR A 301 5.60 19.16 17.44
C THR A 301 5.56 18.52 18.81
N ALA A 302 6.74 18.30 19.44
CA ALA A 302 6.87 17.63 20.71
C ALA A 302 6.10 16.28 20.76
N ASN A 303 4.91 16.23 21.36
CA ASN A 303 4.07 15.03 21.47
C ASN A 303 2.82 15.09 20.58
N ARG A 304 2.75 16.02 19.64
CA ARG A 304 1.57 16.23 18.79
C ARG A 304 1.90 16.01 17.32
N VAL A 305 0.93 15.48 16.61
CA VAL A 305 0.94 15.40 15.15
C VAL A 305 -0.04 16.44 14.64
N GLU A 306 0.44 17.27 13.73
CA GLU A 306 -0.37 18.25 13.00
C GLU A 306 -0.18 18.03 11.50
N TYR A 307 -1.12 18.55 10.71
CA TYR A 307 -1.07 18.50 9.26
C TYR A 307 -1.13 19.92 8.72
N SER A 308 -0.30 20.21 7.71
CA SER A 308 -0.37 21.43 6.92
C SER A 308 -0.68 21.10 5.47
N ILE A 309 -1.37 22.00 4.79
CA ILE A 309 -1.57 21.92 3.34
C ILE A 309 -0.32 22.44 2.63
N THR A 310 0.02 21.80 1.51
CA THR A 310 1.11 22.25 0.66
C THR A 310 0.58 23.22 -0.42
N PRO A 311 1.47 23.95 -1.12
CA PRO A 311 1.06 24.73 -2.29
C PRO A 311 0.32 23.92 -3.36
N ALA A 312 0.67 22.65 -3.54
CA ALA A 312 -0.02 21.76 -4.48
C ALA A 312 -1.50 21.49 -4.11
N ALA A 313 -1.84 21.58 -2.82
CA ALA A 313 -3.22 21.39 -2.37
C ALA A 313 -4.08 22.66 -2.49
N ILE A 314 -3.49 23.83 -2.59
CA ILE A 314 -4.23 25.12 -2.68
C ILE A 314 -5.10 25.12 -3.94
N HIS A 315 -4.59 24.60 -5.06
CA HIS A 315 -5.34 24.47 -6.32
C HIS A 315 -6.51 23.46 -6.27
N ILE A 316 -6.67 22.75 -5.16
CA ILE A 316 -7.82 21.85 -4.96
C ILE A 316 -8.98 22.60 -4.29
N LEU A 317 -8.69 23.70 -3.59
CA LEU A 317 -9.70 24.53 -2.92
C LEU A 317 -10.47 25.41 -3.91
N ASP A 318 -9.84 25.77 -5.02
CA ASP A 318 -10.45 26.49 -6.14
C ASP A 318 -11.31 25.53 -7.01
#